data_316f14632a7dad18d6dbe36eebba4e6e
#
_entry.id   316f14632a7dad18d6dbe36eebba4e6e
#
_cell.length_a   1.000
_cell.length_b   1.000
_cell.length_c   1.000
_cell.angle_alpha   90.00
_cell.angle_beta   90.00
_cell.angle_gamma   90.00
#
_symmetry.space_group_name_H-M   'P 1'
#
loop_
_entity.id
_entity.type
_entity.pdbx_description
1 polymer ?
#
loop_
_entity_poly.entity_id
_entity_poly.type
_entity_poly.pdbx_seq_one_letter_code
_entity_poly.pdbx_strand_id
1 'polypeptide(L)'
;LFQNAYVYVDAIGNNYVDIANAIINIPVSLRMEVFQPFAQEFVDTYKNMEIIKDGFDMGQVNDVVMLVGNMKQDDWSIVLQNLGTQGVELAGLLATKDQIETFLTIPLVTKAGLGFPGIIIPIAAGITTWLQTKIMNMMNPQNMDPSNPAAAMTKSMLYTMPIMMGVFSITMPAGLGLYWTISNLFGIVQQVILTKYYRKKFEQEAAQ
;
A
#
# COMPACT_ATOMS: atom_id res chain seq x y z
N LEU A 1 -1.04 16.84 6.78
CA LEU A 1 -0.89 15.61 6.00
C LEU A 1 -0.25 14.50 6.84
N PHE A 2 0.88 14.76 7.53
CA PHE A 2 1.54 13.76 8.38
C PHE A 2 0.66 13.34 9.57
N GLN A 3 -0.04 14.26 10.20
CA GLN A 3 -0.92 13.97 11.34
C GLN A 3 -2.07 13.04 10.95
N ASN A 4 -2.64 13.21 9.75
CA ASN A 4 -3.69 12.33 9.24
C ASN A 4 -3.18 10.94 8.88
N ALA A 5 -1.93 10.81 8.42
CA ALA A 5 -1.30 9.52 8.16
C ALA A 5 -1.09 8.71 9.46
N TYR A 6 -0.66 9.37 10.54
CA TYR A 6 -0.54 8.73 11.85
C TYR A 6 -1.88 8.21 12.37
N VAL A 7 -2.93 9.03 12.30
CA VAL A 7 -4.29 8.62 12.72
C VAL A 7 -4.78 7.40 11.92
N TYR A 8 -4.46 7.33 10.64
CA TYR A 8 -4.83 6.20 9.79
C TYR A 8 -4.06 4.92 10.14
N VAL A 9 -2.75 5.02 10.37
CA VAL A 9 -1.91 3.89 10.79
C VAL A 9 -2.33 3.37 12.17
N ASP A 10 -2.63 4.27 13.12
CA ASP A 10 -3.14 3.90 14.43
C ASP A 10 -4.51 3.21 14.35
N ALA A 11 -5.40 3.70 13.47
CA ALA A 11 -6.72 3.09 13.27
C ALA A 11 -6.61 1.66 12.74
N ILE A 12 -5.72 1.41 11.77
CA ILE A 12 -5.43 0.06 11.27
C ILE A 12 -4.87 -0.81 12.40
N GLY A 13 -3.83 -0.35 13.09
CA GLY A 13 -3.17 -1.09 14.16
C GLY A 13 -4.14 -1.48 15.28
N ASN A 14 -4.96 -0.52 15.75
CA ASN A 14 -5.95 -0.76 16.79
C ASN A 14 -7.02 -1.76 16.32
N ASN A 15 -7.52 -1.63 15.10
CA ASN A 15 -8.52 -2.56 14.56
C ASN A 15 -7.98 -4.00 14.47
N TYR A 16 -6.73 -4.21 14.06
CA TYR A 16 -6.11 -5.53 14.04
C TYR A 16 -5.94 -6.12 15.44
N VAL A 17 -5.57 -5.29 16.42
CA VAL A 17 -5.49 -5.72 17.83
C VAL A 17 -6.87 -6.05 18.39
N ASP A 18 -7.91 -5.28 18.06
CA ASP A 18 -9.28 -5.55 18.49
C ASP A 18 -9.80 -6.87 17.89
N ILE A 19 -9.53 -7.13 16.61
CA ILE A 19 -9.85 -8.41 15.96
C ILE A 19 -9.11 -9.55 16.67
N ALA A 20 -7.82 -9.40 16.96
CA ALA A 20 -7.04 -10.43 17.64
C ALA A 20 -7.58 -10.71 19.05
N ASN A 21 -7.93 -9.68 19.81
CA ASN A 21 -8.56 -9.82 21.12
C ASN A 21 -9.92 -10.52 21.04
N ALA A 22 -10.75 -10.15 20.07
CA ALA A 22 -12.05 -10.82 19.85
C ALA A 22 -11.86 -12.31 19.55
N ILE A 23 -10.84 -12.68 18.74
CA ILE A 23 -10.49 -14.09 18.47
C ILE A 23 -10.00 -14.80 19.73
N ILE A 24 -9.15 -14.17 20.51
CA ILE A 24 -8.59 -14.75 21.75
C ILE A 24 -9.70 -15.00 22.79
N ASN A 25 -10.71 -14.15 22.84
CA ASN A 25 -11.86 -14.28 23.74
C ASN A 25 -12.83 -15.38 23.33
N ILE A 26 -12.77 -15.94 22.13
CA ILE A 26 -13.52 -17.12 21.74
C ILE A 26 -13.08 -18.30 22.59
N PRO A 27 -14.01 -19.16 23.08
CA PRO A 27 -13.66 -20.38 23.83
C PRO A 27 -12.57 -21.18 23.10
N VAL A 28 -11.55 -21.63 23.84
CA VAL A 28 -10.34 -22.24 23.28
C VAL A 28 -10.65 -23.39 22.32
N SER A 29 -11.61 -24.27 22.68
CA SER A 29 -12.01 -25.38 21.83
C SER A 29 -12.54 -24.96 20.49
N LEU A 30 -13.45 -23.98 20.45
CA LEU A 30 -14.04 -23.45 19.23
C LEU A 30 -13.01 -22.63 18.42
N ARG A 31 -12.20 -21.82 19.10
CA ARG A 31 -11.12 -21.06 18.46
C ARG A 31 -10.15 -21.98 17.73
N MET A 32 -9.69 -23.04 18.39
CA MET A 32 -8.79 -24.02 17.78
C MET A 32 -9.47 -24.76 16.63
N GLU A 33 -10.73 -25.16 16.76
CA GLU A 33 -11.47 -25.81 15.68
C GLU A 33 -11.57 -24.94 14.43
N VAL A 34 -11.91 -23.65 14.61
CA VAL A 34 -12.18 -22.74 13.48
C VAL A 34 -10.90 -22.17 12.86
N PHE A 35 -9.92 -21.78 13.67
CA PHE A 35 -8.73 -21.07 13.20
C PHE A 35 -7.50 -21.94 12.97
N GLN A 36 -7.44 -23.16 13.50
CA GLN A 36 -6.27 -24.04 13.37
C GLN A 36 -5.86 -24.30 11.91
N PRO A 37 -6.76 -24.51 10.94
CA PRO A 37 -6.36 -24.72 9.55
C PRO A 37 -5.60 -23.51 8.97
N PHE A 38 -6.06 -22.28 9.27
CA PHE A 38 -5.43 -21.04 8.81
C PHE A 38 -4.11 -20.77 9.54
N ALA A 39 -4.06 -21.05 10.84
CA ALA A 39 -2.85 -20.93 11.64
C ALA A 39 -1.77 -21.91 11.15
N GLN A 40 -2.13 -23.15 10.80
CA GLN A 40 -1.20 -24.12 10.25
C GLN A 40 -0.66 -23.69 8.88
N GLU A 41 -1.54 -23.24 7.97
CA GLU A 41 -1.12 -22.71 6.66
C GLU A 41 -0.17 -21.50 6.81
N PHE A 42 -0.48 -20.61 7.76
CA PHE A 42 0.37 -19.47 8.08
C PHE A 42 1.75 -19.91 8.58
N VAL A 43 1.80 -20.80 9.57
CA VAL A 43 3.05 -21.34 10.12
C VAL A 43 3.87 -22.05 9.05
N ASP A 44 3.26 -22.89 8.22
CA ASP A 44 3.95 -23.61 7.14
C ASP A 44 4.52 -22.67 6.08
N THR A 45 3.81 -21.57 5.80
CA THR A 45 4.25 -20.55 4.84
C THR A 45 5.46 -19.76 5.36
N TYR A 46 5.47 -19.42 6.65
CA TYR A 46 6.44 -18.49 7.24
C TYR A 46 7.45 -19.16 8.20
N LYS A 47 7.48 -20.50 8.29
CA LYS A 47 8.35 -21.27 9.21
C LYS A 47 9.85 -20.94 9.15
N ASN A 48 10.32 -20.40 8.02
CA ASN A 48 11.73 -20.04 7.83
C ASN A 48 12.01 -18.57 8.16
N MET A 49 10.97 -17.81 8.53
CA MET A 49 11.13 -16.40 8.90
C MET A 49 11.41 -16.26 10.40
N GLU A 50 12.20 -15.26 10.74
CA GLU A 50 12.59 -14.96 12.14
C GLU A 50 11.39 -14.72 13.07
N ILE A 51 10.28 -14.28 12.48
CA ILE A 51 9.03 -13.91 13.16
C ILE A 51 8.36 -15.10 13.87
N ILE A 52 8.59 -16.34 13.42
CA ILE A 52 7.95 -17.57 13.97
C ILE A 52 8.97 -18.50 14.64
N LYS A 53 10.22 -18.08 14.84
CA LYS A 53 11.27 -18.91 15.45
C LYS A 53 10.93 -19.40 16.86
N ASP A 54 10.18 -18.62 17.63
CA ASP A 54 9.79 -18.93 19.00
C ASP A 54 8.47 -19.73 19.09
N GLY A 55 7.92 -20.12 17.92
CA GLY A 55 6.63 -20.79 17.80
C GLY A 55 5.47 -19.80 17.56
N PHE A 56 4.30 -20.35 17.23
CA PHE A 56 3.05 -19.60 17.01
C PHE A 56 2.02 -20.03 18.05
N ASP A 57 1.46 -19.06 18.78
CA ASP A 57 0.47 -19.29 19.82
C ASP A 57 -0.80 -18.47 19.58
N MET A 58 -1.91 -19.14 19.33
CA MET A 58 -3.24 -18.53 19.18
C MET A 58 -3.73 -17.78 20.44
N GLY A 59 -3.04 -17.90 21.57
CA GLY A 59 -3.31 -17.14 22.79
C GLY A 59 -2.55 -15.81 22.87
N GLN A 60 -1.60 -15.57 21.97
CA GLN A 60 -0.78 -14.36 21.95
C GLN A 60 -1.31 -13.35 20.94
N VAL A 61 -1.55 -12.12 21.40
CA VAL A 61 -2.12 -11.03 20.54
C VAL A 61 -1.28 -10.79 19.30
N ASN A 62 0.05 -10.74 19.44
CA ASN A 62 0.94 -10.46 18.31
C ASN A 62 0.88 -11.55 17.23
N ASP A 63 0.80 -12.82 17.63
CA ASP A 63 0.72 -13.95 16.70
C ASP A 63 -0.61 -13.94 15.96
N VAL A 64 -1.71 -13.67 16.69
CA VAL A 64 -3.04 -13.58 16.10
C VAL A 64 -3.14 -12.36 15.17
N VAL A 65 -2.53 -11.22 15.50
CA VAL A 65 -2.44 -10.04 14.60
C VAL A 65 -1.73 -10.41 13.29
N MET A 66 -0.64 -11.15 13.35
CA MET A 66 0.06 -11.62 12.15
C MET A 66 -0.81 -12.55 11.31
N LEU A 67 -1.53 -13.48 11.95
CA LEU A 67 -2.49 -14.34 11.26
C LEU A 67 -3.58 -13.54 10.58
N VAL A 68 -4.24 -12.61 11.30
CA VAL A 68 -5.29 -11.72 10.79
C VAL A 68 -4.83 -10.93 9.56
N GLY A 69 -3.59 -10.44 9.58
CA GLY A 69 -2.98 -9.71 8.47
C GLY A 69 -2.74 -10.55 7.22
N ASN A 70 -2.68 -11.88 7.36
CA ASN A 70 -2.41 -12.81 6.26
C ASN A 70 -3.65 -13.54 5.74
N MET A 71 -4.76 -13.54 6.49
CA MET A 71 -6.01 -14.16 6.07
C MET A 71 -6.65 -13.40 4.90
N LYS A 72 -7.14 -14.15 3.93
CA LYS A 72 -7.84 -13.62 2.77
C LYS A 72 -9.30 -13.33 3.09
N GLN A 73 -9.96 -12.53 2.25
CA GLN A 73 -11.38 -12.21 2.42
C GLN A 73 -12.28 -13.46 2.44
N ASP A 74 -11.96 -14.46 1.61
CA ASP A 74 -12.72 -15.72 1.55
C ASP A 74 -12.58 -16.54 2.84
N ASP A 75 -11.43 -16.51 3.50
CA ASP A 75 -11.16 -17.21 4.74
C ASP A 75 -12.08 -16.71 5.86
N TRP A 76 -12.28 -15.38 5.92
CA TRP A 76 -13.18 -14.76 6.90
C TRP A 76 -14.63 -15.19 6.73
N SER A 77 -15.09 -15.43 5.51
CA SER A 77 -16.42 -15.96 5.26
C SER A 77 -16.61 -17.35 5.85
N ILE A 78 -15.60 -18.21 5.72
CA ILE A 78 -15.59 -19.56 6.29
C ILE A 78 -15.57 -19.47 7.84
N VAL A 79 -14.71 -18.63 8.39
CA VAL A 79 -14.59 -18.42 9.84
C VAL A 79 -15.92 -17.96 10.44
N LEU A 80 -16.54 -16.94 9.87
CA LEU A 80 -17.82 -16.40 10.38
C LEU A 80 -18.95 -17.43 10.29
N GLN A 81 -18.98 -18.23 9.23
CA GLN A 81 -19.97 -19.31 9.09
C GLN A 81 -19.80 -20.37 10.20
N ASN A 82 -18.57 -20.74 10.52
CA ASN A 82 -18.28 -21.75 11.54
C ASN A 82 -18.49 -21.22 12.98
N LEU A 83 -18.26 -19.92 13.21
CA LEU A 83 -18.50 -19.28 14.51
C LEU A 83 -19.99 -19.05 14.80
N GLY A 84 -20.82 -18.90 13.76
CA GLY A 84 -22.25 -18.60 13.92
C GLY A 84 -22.50 -17.35 14.78
N THR A 85 -23.31 -17.50 15.83
CA THR A 85 -23.66 -16.36 16.73
C THR A 85 -22.46 -15.81 17.52
N GLN A 86 -21.42 -16.60 17.75
CA GLN A 86 -20.21 -16.16 18.46
C GLN A 86 -19.32 -15.27 17.59
N GLY A 87 -19.55 -15.26 16.28
CA GLY A 87 -18.81 -14.42 15.32
C GLY A 87 -19.39 -13.00 15.14
N VAL A 88 -20.46 -12.61 15.84
CA VAL A 88 -21.14 -11.31 15.61
C VAL A 88 -20.21 -10.11 15.89
N GLU A 89 -19.48 -10.13 17.00
CA GLU A 89 -18.51 -9.08 17.35
C GLU A 89 -17.39 -9.03 16.31
N LEU A 90 -16.83 -10.20 15.96
CA LEU A 90 -15.80 -10.32 14.96
C LEU A 90 -16.25 -9.82 13.59
N ALA A 91 -17.50 -10.09 13.19
CA ALA A 91 -18.06 -9.59 11.93
C ALA A 91 -18.11 -8.05 11.88
N GLY A 92 -18.46 -7.40 12.99
CA GLY A 92 -18.45 -5.94 13.11
C GLY A 92 -17.03 -5.36 12.95
N LEU A 93 -16.05 -5.97 13.59
CA LEU A 93 -14.64 -5.56 13.49
C LEU A 93 -14.07 -5.79 12.08
N LEU A 94 -14.44 -6.88 11.43
CA LEU A 94 -14.04 -7.17 10.04
C LEU A 94 -14.67 -6.20 9.04
N ALA A 95 -15.91 -5.78 9.25
CA ALA A 95 -16.52 -4.73 8.44
C ALA A 95 -15.77 -3.39 8.56
N THR A 96 -15.31 -3.05 9.77
CA THR A 96 -14.46 -1.89 10.00
C THR A 96 -13.10 -2.04 9.31
N LYS A 97 -12.47 -3.22 9.40
CA LYS A 97 -11.23 -3.56 8.70
C LYS A 97 -11.37 -3.31 7.19
N ASP A 98 -12.42 -3.84 6.58
CA ASP A 98 -12.67 -3.69 5.16
C ASP A 98 -12.84 -2.22 4.75
N GLN A 99 -13.56 -1.42 5.55
CA GLN A 99 -13.70 0.02 5.32
C GLN A 99 -12.38 0.79 5.40
N ILE A 100 -11.52 0.47 6.37
CA ILE A 100 -10.24 1.12 6.57
C ILE A 100 -9.25 0.72 5.45
N GLU A 101 -9.25 -0.53 5.05
CA GLU A 101 -8.30 -1.09 4.10
C GLU A 101 -8.67 -0.88 2.63
N THR A 102 -9.89 -0.42 2.33
CA THR A 102 -10.40 -0.30 0.97
C THR A 102 -10.55 1.16 0.55
N PHE A 103 -9.99 1.51 -0.59
CA PHE A 103 -10.14 2.80 -1.24
C PHE A 103 -10.74 2.63 -2.63
N LEU A 104 -11.92 3.21 -2.87
CA LEU A 104 -12.64 3.09 -4.15
C LEU A 104 -12.73 1.63 -4.65
N THR A 105 -13.10 0.72 -3.75
CA THR A 105 -13.19 -0.73 -4.00
C THR A 105 -11.85 -1.47 -4.21
N ILE A 106 -10.72 -0.78 -4.03
CA ILE A 106 -9.38 -1.38 -4.15
C ILE A 106 -8.83 -1.63 -2.74
N PRO A 107 -8.53 -2.87 -2.35
CA PRO A 107 -7.91 -3.16 -1.07
C PRO A 107 -6.46 -2.65 -1.07
N LEU A 108 -6.16 -1.73 -0.15
CA LEU A 108 -4.86 -1.04 -0.09
C LEU A 108 -3.74 -1.90 0.47
N VAL A 109 -4.07 -2.86 1.33
CA VAL A 109 -3.08 -3.72 2.04
C VAL A 109 -2.65 -4.92 1.21
N THR A 110 -3.43 -5.31 0.22
CA THR A 110 -3.09 -6.42 -0.68
C THR A 110 -2.37 -5.93 -1.93
N LYS A 111 -1.75 -6.85 -2.66
CA LYS A 111 -1.11 -6.53 -3.95
C LYS A 111 -2.14 -5.97 -4.93
N ALA A 112 -1.77 -4.92 -5.65
CA ALA A 112 -2.63 -4.35 -6.68
C ALA A 112 -3.00 -5.38 -7.77
N GLY A 113 -2.02 -6.21 -8.18
CA GLY A 113 -2.22 -7.27 -9.17
C GLY A 113 -2.52 -6.74 -10.56
N LEU A 114 -2.94 -7.66 -11.44
CA LEU A 114 -3.31 -7.35 -12.84
C LEU A 114 -4.83 -7.36 -13.06
N GLY A 115 -5.61 -7.72 -12.03
CA GLY A 115 -7.06 -7.76 -12.09
C GLY A 115 -7.70 -6.37 -11.90
N PHE A 116 -8.90 -6.18 -12.49
CA PHE A 116 -9.70 -4.98 -12.25
C PHE A 116 -10.39 -5.09 -10.87
N PRO A 117 -10.44 -4.01 -10.05
CA PRO A 117 -9.97 -2.64 -10.29
C PRO A 117 -8.49 -2.39 -9.93
N GLY A 118 -7.77 -3.34 -9.35
CA GLY A 118 -6.41 -3.18 -8.82
C GLY A 118 -5.39 -2.68 -9.85
N ILE A 119 -5.50 -3.10 -11.11
CA ILE A 119 -4.62 -2.71 -12.22
C ILE A 119 -4.55 -1.19 -12.46
N ILE A 120 -5.56 -0.44 -12.01
CA ILE A 120 -5.60 1.03 -12.17
C ILE A 120 -4.42 1.67 -11.46
N ILE A 121 -4.02 1.16 -10.29
CA ILE A 121 -2.92 1.74 -9.48
C ILE A 121 -1.55 1.60 -10.18
N PRO A 122 -1.12 0.43 -10.64
CA PRO A 122 0.12 0.29 -11.42
C PRO A 122 0.16 1.16 -12.67
N ILE A 123 -0.95 1.26 -13.40
CA ILE A 123 -1.05 2.12 -14.59
C ILE A 123 -0.90 3.59 -14.18
N ALA A 124 -1.62 4.03 -13.16
CA ALA A 124 -1.55 5.40 -12.67
C ALA A 124 -0.14 5.74 -12.14
N ALA A 125 0.50 4.83 -11.40
CA ALA A 125 1.87 5.00 -10.92
C ALA A 125 2.87 5.15 -12.08
N GLY A 126 2.78 4.32 -13.11
CA GLY A 126 3.62 4.41 -14.31
C GLY A 126 3.41 5.72 -15.08
N ILE A 127 2.16 6.08 -15.35
CA ILE A 127 1.81 7.31 -16.10
C ILE A 127 2.25 8.56 -15.33
N THR A 128 1.97 8.64 -14.03
CA THR A 128 2.33 9.82 -13.22
C THR A 128 3.85 9.95 -13.07
N THR A 129 4.58 8.85 -12.94
CA THR A 129 6.05 8.85 -12.94
C THR A 129 6.61 9.35 -14.26
N TRP A 130 6.07 8.87 -15.39
CA TRP A 130 6.48 9.35 -16.72
C TRP A 130 6.20 10.84 -16.89
N LEU A 131 5.00 11.30 -16.50
CA LEU A 131 4.59 12.70 -16.61
C LEU A 131 5.49 13.61 -15.76
N GLN A 132 5.77 13.21 -14.52
CA GLN A 132 6.66 13.94 -13.62
C GLN A 132 8.07 14.06 -14.21
N THR A 133 8.65 12.95 -14.66
CA THR A 133 9.99 12.92 -15.26
C THR A 133 10.05 13.77 -16.53
N LYS A 134 9.02 13.69 -17.37
CA LYS A 134 8.93 14.50 -18.59
C LYS A 134 8.88 15.99 -18.27
N ILE A 135 8.05 16.40 -17.31
CA ILE A 135 7.94 17.80 -16.89
C ILE A 135 9.28 18.32 -16.33
N MET A 136 9.94 17.54 -15.48
CA MET A 136 11.25 17.89 -14.94
C MET A 136 12.28 18.11 -16.05
N ASN A 137 12.32 17.24 -17.05
CA ASN A 137 13.26 17.36 -18.17
C ASN A 137 12.93 18.54 -19.09
N MET A 138 11.64 18.83 -19.32
CA MET A 138 11.23 20.03 -20.09
C MET A 138 11.62 21.33 -19.39
N MET A 139 11.64 21.34 -18.06
CA MET A 139 12.01 22.50 -17.26
C MET A 139 13.53 22.64 -17.08
N ASN A 140 14.28 21.60 -17.34
CA ASN A 140 15.75 21.61 -17.30
C ASN A 140 16.32 21.06 -18.62
N PRO A 141 16.34 21.90 -19.69
CA PRO A 141 16.76 21.46 -21.04
C PRO A 141 18.18 20.91 -21.11
N GLN A 142 19.07 21.33 -20.21
CA GLN A 142 20.46 20.86 -20.17
C GLN A 142 20.56 19.34 -19.94
N ASN A 143 19.55 18.73 -19.30
CA ASN A 143 19.49 17.28 -19.12
C ASN A 143 19.24 16.51 -20.42
N MET A 144 18.79 17.19 -21.48
CA MET A 144 18.46 16.59 -22.78
C MET A 144 19.39 17.06 -23.90
N ASP A 145 20.38 17.90 -23.59
CA ASP A 145 21.35 18.42 -24.57
C ASP A 145 22.22 17.24 -25.07
N PRO A 146 22.26 16.97 -26.39
CA PRO A 146 23.08 15.92 -26.99
C PRO A 146 24.57 16.06 -26.73
N SER A 147 25.05 17.26 -26.45
CA SER A 147 26.45 17.53 -26.09
C SER A 147 26.81 17.10 -24.67
N ASN A 148 25.80 16.86 -23.81
CA ASN A 148 25.98 16.41 -22.45
C ASN A 148 26.04 14.86 -22.40
N PRO A 149 27.14 14.25 -21.93
CA PRO A 149 27.25 12.79 -21.83
C PRO A 149 26.14 12.17 -20.96
N ALA A 150 25.60 12.91 -19.99
CA ALA A 150 24.52 12.45 -19.14
C ALA A 150 23.14 12.44 -19.84
N ALA A 151 22.98 13.11 -20.98
CA ALA A 151 21.70 13.20 -21.67
C ALA A 151 21.17 11.84 -22.13
N ALA A 152 22.05 10.95 -22.60
CA ALA A 152 21.67 9.60 -22.99
C ALA A 152 21.09 8.79 -21.81
N MET A 153 21.70 8.92 -20.63
CA MET A 153 21.22 8.27 -19.40
C MET A 153 19.87 8.85 -18.96
N THR A 154 19.74 10.17 -18.97
CA THR A 154 18.49 10.87 -18.63
C THR A 154 17.36 10.45 -19.57
N LYS A 155 17.63 10.35 -20.88
CA LYS A 155 16.66 9.90 -21.88
C LYS A 155 16.25 8.43 -21.65
N SER A 156 17.19 7.57 -21.31
CA SER A 156 16.88 6.18 -20.93
C SER A 156 15.96 6.14 -19.69
N MET A 157 16.30 6.88 -18.64
CA MET A 157 15.51 6.94 -17.42
C MET A 157 14.08 7.45 -17.64
N LEU A 158 13.86 8.33 -18.62
CA LEU A 158 12.53 8.85 -18.96
C LEU A 158 11.53 7.74 -19.31
N TYR A 159 11.99 6.61 -19.85
CA TYR A 159 11.15 5.48 -20.21
C TYR A 159 11.31 4.29 -19.27
N THR A 160 12.52 4.01 -18.82
CA THR A 160 12.81 2.84 -17.99
C THR A 160 12.18 2.98 -16.59
N MET A 161 12.32 4.14 -15.95
CA MET A 161 11.79 4.37 -14.61
C MET A 161 10.26 4.22 -14.53
N PRO A 162 9.45 4.84 -15.40
CA PRO A 162 8.00 4.68 -15.36
C PRO A 162 7.54 3.23 -15.56
N ILE A 163 8.18 2.51 -16.49
CA ILE A 163 7.87 1.10 -16.74
C ILE A 163 8.20 0.27 -15.49
N MET A 164 9.40 0.47 -14.92
CA MET A 164 9.83 -0.23 -13.73
C MET A 164 8.90 0.06 -12.54
N MET A 165 8.50 1.31 -12.34
CA MET A 165 7.56 1.69 -11.27
C MET A 165 6.18 1.08 -11.47
N GLY A 166 5.66 1.05 -12.69
CA GLY A 166 4.41 0.37 -13.01
C GLY A 166 4.47 -1.12 -12.69
N VAL A 167 5.52 -1.82 -13.15
CA VAL A 167 5.73 -3.25 -12.88
C VAL A 167 5.91 -3.53 -11.39
N PHE A 168 6.71 -2.71 -10.71
CA PHE A 168 6.94 -2.85 -9.27
C PHE A 168 5.65 -2.68 -8.47
N SER A 169 4.81 -1.73 -8.87
CA SER A 169 3.52 -1.46 -8.23
C SER A 169 2.52 -2.63 -8.34
N ILE A 170 2.68 -3.55 -9.31
CA ILE A 170 1.85 -4.76 -9.41
C ILE A 170 2.10 -5.71 -8.24
N THR A 171 3.36 -5.79 -7.79
CA THR A 171 3.81 -6.75 -6.78
C THR A 171 3.73 -6.21 -5.34
N MET A 172 3.63 -4.91 -5.20
CA MET A 172 3.54 -4.22 -3.91
C MET A 172 2.09 -4.05 -3.45
N PRO A 173 1.87 -3.81 -2.14
CA PRO A 173 0.55 -3.40 -1.65
C PRO A 173 0.02 -2.19 -2.42
N ALA A 174 -1.27 -2.24 -2.79
CA ALA A 174 -1.90 -1.22 -3.63
C ALA A 174 -1.80 0.19 -3.01
N GLY A 175 -1.84 0.29 -1.68
CA GLY A 175 -1.64 1.55 -0.95
C GLY A 175 -0.31 2.23 -1.23
N LEU A 176 0.78 1.47 -1.43
CA LEU A 176 2.08 2.02 -1.77
C LEU A 176 2.10 2.61 -3.18
N GLY A 177 1.51 1.91 -4.14
CA GLY A 177 1.34 2.41 -5.52
C GLY A 177 0.47 3.66 -5.58
N LEU A 178 -0.59 3.70 -4.78
CA LEU A 178 -1.46 4.88 -4.62
C LEU A 178 -0.68 6.07 -4.01
N TYR A 179 0.11 5.81 -2.97
CA TYR A 179 0.98 6.83 -2.36
C TYR A 179 1.95 7.42 -3.40
N TRP A 180 2.61 6.60 -4.21
CA TRP A 180 3.49 7.08 -5.28
C TRP A 180 2.75 7.90 -6.32
N THR A 181 1.58 7.45 -6.73
CA THR A 181 0.74 8.20 -7.67
C THR A 181 0.42 9.61 -7.16
N ILE A 182 -0.04 9.71 -5.90
CA ILE A 182 -0.36 11.00 -5.27
C ILE A 182 0.89 11.86 -5.09
N SER A 183 2.01 11.27 -4.68
CA SER A 183 3.28 11.98 -4.51
C SER A 183 3.79 12.54 -5.83
N ASN A 184 3.69 11.78 -6.92
CA ASN A 184 4.05 12.25 -8.27
C ASN A 184 3.16 13.42 -8.71
N LEU A 185 1.84 13.32 -8.51
CA LEU A 185 0.90 14.40 -8.83
C LEU A 185 1.20 15.67 -8.04
N PHE A 186 1.47 15.53 -6.75
CA PHE A 186 1.88 16.67 -5.91
C PHE A 186 3.20 17.28 -6.40
N GLY A 187 4.20 16.47 -6.71
CA GLY A 187 5.48 16.90 -7.27
C GLY A 187 5.32 17.65 -8.59
N ILE A 188 4.43 17.20 -9.49
CA ILE A 188 4.11 17.87 -10.75
C ILE A 188 3.53 19.26 -10.48
N VAL A 189 2.53 19.35 -9.61
CA VAL A 189 1.88 20.62 -9.26
C VAL A 189 2.89 21.59 -8.65
N GLN A 190 3.68 21.11 -7.68
CA GLN A 190 4.73 21.91 -7.03
C GLN A 190 5.76 22.43 -8.06
N GLN A 191 6.24 21.56 -8.95
CA GLN A 191 7.21 21.91 -9.97
C GLN A 191 6.68 22.99 -10.93
N VAL A 192 5.44 22.82 -11.39
CA VAL A 192 4.80 23.81 -12.31
C VAL A 192 4.63 25.17 -11.63
N ILE A 193 4.18 25.19 -10.36
CA ILE A 193 4.00 26.43 -9.61
C ILE A 193 5.34 27.14 -9.39
N LEU A 194 6.34 26.43 -8.89
CA LEU A 194 7.66 26.99 -8.60
C LEU A 194 8.33 27.55 -9.86
N THR A 195 8.28 26.78 -10.95
CA THR A 195 8.90 27.22 -12.21
C THR A 195 8.23 28.48 -12.76
N LYS A 196 6.89 28.57 -12.74
CA LYS A 196 6.17 29.79 -13.15
C LYS A 196 6.50 30.98 -12.27
N TYR A 197 6.60 30.74 -10.95
CA TYR A 197 6.93 31.81 -10.00
C TYR A 197 8.34 32.37 -10.22
N TYR A 198 9.35 31.49 -10.28
CA TYR A 198 10.74 31.92 -10.48
C TYR A 198 10.97 32.53 -11.86
N ARG A 199 10.37 31.96 -12.91
CA ARG A 199 10.48 32.55 -14.26
C ARG A 199 9.95 33.99 -14.28
N LYS A 200 8.78 34.25 -13.70
CA LYS A 200 8.22 35.60 -13.61
C LYS A 200 9.11 36.53 -12.80
N LYS A 201 9.72 36.08 -11.73
CA LYS A 201 10.63 36.86 -10.91
C LYS A 201 11.90 37.24 -11.67
N PHE A 202 12.54 36.30 -12.38
CA PHE A 202 13.73 36.56 -13.18
C PHE A 202 13.44 37.48 -14.38
N GLU A 203 12.28 37.36 -15.03
CA GLU A 203 11.87 38.27 -16.11
C GLU A 203 11.68 39.69 -15.58
N GLN A 204 11.20 39.88 -14.37
CA GLN A 204 11.08 41.22 -13.73
C GLN A 204 12.43 41.81 -13.31
N GLU A 205 13.35 41.01 -12.80
CA GLU A 205 14.70 41.43 -12.41
C GLU A 205 15.56 41.77 -13.63
N ALA A 206 15.37 41.11 -14.76
CA ALA A 206 16.08 41.39 -16.02
C ALA A 206 15.55 42.62 -16.76
N ALA A 207 14.37 43.11 -16.39
CA ALA A 207 13.75 44.32 -17.00
C ALA A 207 14.04 45.62 -16.22
N GLN A 208 14.75 45.51 -15.09
CA GLN A 208 15.25 46.65 -14.31
C GLN A 208 16.72 46.94 -14.60
#